data_360e8ca284a4355977189b4a54b87cde
#
_entry.id   360e8ca284a4355977189b4a54b87cde
#
_cell.length_a   1.000
_cell.length_b   1.000
_cell.length_c   1.000
_cell.angle_alpha   90.00
_cell.angle_beta   90.00
_cell.angle_gamma   90.00
#
_symmetry.space_group_name_H-M   'P 1'
#
loop_
_entity.id
_entity.type
_entity.pdbx_description
1 polymer ?
#
loop_
_entity_poly.entity_id
_entity_poly.type
_entity_poly.pdbx_seq_one_letter_code
_entity_poly.pdbx_strand_id
1 'polypeptide(L)'
;MANKRLLIYELNEVPRKIVVDFIKKRPSSTLAKIIKEGCFLETYTSDQEELHPWSTWPTVYRGVNNKLHNIRYINQDLTSADKKYPPVWQILEKNNIDIGIFGTLQSYPPRSSKNYHFYIPDTFAPNKKTYPESLNSFQDFNLQLANENKAQSNNISPKSFLLFFKLILSGNISKISVLKILVHMVKEIINKDYKKRRPFIQNLLAFGLYFKLINKYKPSFTTFFTNHVASTMHRYWKDAYPSDYNKQKNINKFNSKLIFKSMELVDSQIKKLKDYCENNNSDLWIISSMGQKAIERGKYIPETILTNFENLIQSLDLPLENYELLPAMQPDICIKCKDSSSLNLIKSTIKSFIDLNKQKVLIERYNQNSLYINYSLSTSISLSKNKKIIFKNKVYDIDEFGLKIISRTQGSAYHSRDGIFISNNNLNEFFNLDENKCIDTRKISEMILSFFESQFPIKMNCEDNKK
;
A
#
# COMPACT_ATOMS: atom_id res chain seq x y z
N MET A 1 21.50 28.00 9.64
CA MET A 1 20.36 27.24 10.14
C MET A 1 20.78 25.77 10.25
N ALA A 2 20.57 25.12 11.40
CA ALA A 2 20.86 23.69 11.52
C ALA A 2 20.06 22.94 10.47
N ASN A 3 20.70 22.01 9.72
CA ASN A 3 20.00 21.20 8.72
C ASN A 3 18.94 20.32 9.41
N LYS A 4 17.70 20.80 9.50
CA LYS A 4 16.56 20.04 10.02
C LYS A 4 16.37 18.80 9.14
N ARG A 5 16.19 17.63 9.75
CA ARG A 5 15.91 16.38 9.03
C ARG A 5 14.72 15.67 9.61
N LEU A 6 13.86 15.15 8.74
CA LEU A 6 12.66 14.42 9.11
C LEU A 6 12.58 13.10 8.34
N LEU A 7 12.54 11.99 9.09
CA LEU A 7 12.24 10.65 8.57
C LEU A 7 10.80 10.30 8.90
N ILE A 8 10.05 9.87 7.90
CA ILE A 8 8.69 9.34 8.08
C ILE A 8 8.69 7.84 7.82
N TYR A 9 8.38 7.06 8.85
CA TYR A 9 8.12 5.63 8.76
C TYR A 9 6.61 5.41 8.58
N GLU A 10 6.22 5.07 7.35
CA GLU A 10 4.82 4.87 6.95
C GLU A 10 4.38 3.45 7.29
N LEU A 11 3.69 3.31 8.42
CA LEU A 11 3.19 2.03 8.94
C LEU A 11 1.74 1.83 8.50
N ASN A 12 1.55 1.26 7.30
CA ASN A 12 0.24 1.18 6.65
C ASN A 12 -0.83 0.50 7.50
N GLU A 13 -2.00 1.15 7.62
CA GLU A 13 -3.24 0.62 8.21
C GLU A 13 -3.14 0.15 9.67
N VAL A 14 -2.17 0.62 10.45
CA VAL A 14 -2.01 0.18 11.83
C VAL A 14 -2.79 1.09 12.79
N PRO A 15 -3.82 0.55 13.49
CA PRO A 15 -4.59 1.29 14.47
C PRO A 15 -3.88 1.36 15.82
N ARG A 16 -4.29 2.31 16.68
CA ARG A 16 -3.78 2.48 18.04
C ARG A 16 -3.78 1.18 18.86
N LYS A 17 -4.83 0.36 18.73
CA LYS A 17 -4.98 -0.93 19.45
C LYS A 17 -3.74 -1.82 19.29
N ILE A 18 -3.24 -1.98 18.07
CA ILE A 18 -2.11 -2.87 17.77
C ILE A 18 -0.82 -2.37 18.43
N VAL A 19 -0.59 -1.06 18.39
CA VAL A 19 0.57 -0.43 19.04
C VAL A 19 0.51 -0.61 20.55
N VAL A 20 -0.64 -0.29 21.16
CA VAL A 20 -0.85 -0.43 22.61
C VAL A 20 -0.68 -1.88 23.07
N ASP A 21 -1.25 -2.84 22.36
CA ASP A 21 -1.11 -4.26 22.69
C ASP A 21 0.33 -4.76 22.54
N PHE A 22 1.07 -4.21 21.55
CA PHE A 22 2.47 -4.54 21.36
C PHE A 22 3.34 -4.02 22.51
N ILE A 23 3.22 -2.73 22.88
CA ILE A 23 4.04 -2.15 23.94
C ILE A 23 3.71 -2.72 25.33
N LYS A 24 2.46 -3.09 25.58
CA LYS A 24 2.08 -3.83 26.81
C LYS A 24 2.82 -5.16 26.91
N LYS A 25 2.97 -5.90 25.81
CA LYS A 25 3.69 -7.18 25.76
C LYS A 25 5.22 -7.02 25.69
N ARG A 26 5.71 -5.86 25.26
CA ARG A 26 7.14 -5.51 25.11
C ARG A 26 7.41 -4.11 25.68
N PRO A 27 7.30 -3.91 27.01
CA PRO A 27 7.49 -2.59 27.63
C PRO A 27 8.92 -2.05 27.47
N SER A 28 9.90 -2.90 27.20
CA SER A 28 11.29 -2.53 26.91
C SER A 28 11.59 -2.30 25.44
N SER A 29 10.58 -2.39 24.53
CA SER A 29 10.76 -2.13 23.09
C SER A 29 11.17 -0.70 22.80
N THR A 30 11.79 -0.49 21.65
CA THR A 30 12.15 0.85 21.18
C THR A 30 10.90 1.70 20.95
N LEU A 31 9.83 1.10 20.43
CA LEU A 31 8.56 1.77 20.23
C LEU A 31 7.95 2.26 21.56
N ALA A 32 8.02 1.44 22.62
CA ALA A 32 7.56 1.86 23.96
C ALA A 32 8.38 3.03 24.51
N LYS A 33 9.70 3.04 24.27
CA LYS A 33 10.58 4.16 24.70
C LYS A 33 10.24 5.44 23.94
N ILE A 34 10.11 5.38 22.61
CA ILE A 34 9.75 6.53 21.77
C ILE A 34 8.42 7.14 22.23
N ILE A 35 7.40 6.30 22.48
CA ILE A 35 6.09 6.76 22.95
C ILE A 35 6.18 7.44 24.35
N LYS A 36 7.04 6.94 25.20
CA LYS A 36 7.23 7.51 26.54
C LYS A 36 7.99 8.84 26.51
N GLU A 37 8.96 8.97 25.62
CA GLU A 37 9.88 10.13 25.51
C GLU A 37 9.33 11.22 24.60
N GLY A 38 8.52 10.86 23.61
CA GLY A 38 8.02 11.72 22.56
C GLY A 38 6.51 11.95 22.62
N CYS A 39 5.82 11.66 21.52
CA CYS A 39 4.39 11.90 21.34
C CYS A 39 3.69 10.67 20.73
N PHE A 40 2.48 10.34 21.21
CA PHE A 40 1.62 9.29 20.64
C PHE A 40 0.17 9.72 20.57
N LEU A 41 -0.29 10.03 19.37
CA LEU A 41 -1.64 10.49 19.09
C LEU A 41 -2.40 9.47 18.25
N GLU A 42 -3.70 9.41 18.44
CA GLU A 42 -4.61 8.79 17.51
C GLU A 42 -4.92 9.75 16.37
N THR A 43 -5.00 9.25 15.15
CA THR A 43 -5.40 10.04 13.98
C THR A 43 -6.68 9.48 13.39
N TYR A 44 -7.40 10.30 12.64
CA TYR A 44 -8.52 9.82 11.84
C TYR A 44 -8.46 10.40 10.43
N THR A 45 -8.90 9.63 9.46
CA THR A 45 -9.06 10.14 8.10
C THR A 45 -10.46 10.68 7.86
N SER A 46 -10.51 11.88 7.28
CA SER A 46 -11.75 12.51 6.83
C SER A 46 -12.19 12.08 5.41
N ASP A 47 -11.50 11.09 4.82
CA ASP A 47 -11.87 10.52 3.53
C ASP A 47 -13.28 9.94 3.55
N GLN A 48 -13.98 10.11 2.45
CA GLN A 48 -15.37 9.66 2.29
C GLN A 48 -15.43 8.33 1.53
N GLU A 49 -16.58 7.65 1.60
CA GLU A 49 -16.85 6.37 0.96
C GLU A 49 -16.01 5.23 1.54
N GLU A 50 -15.73 4.20 0.74
CA GLU A 50 -14.90 3.09 1.12
C GLU A 50 -13.42 3.52 1.23
N LEU A 51 -12.80 3.21 2.35
CA LEU A 51 -11.42 3.60 2.62
C LEU A 51 -10.44 2.68 1.91
N HIS A 52 -9.45 3.30 1.27
CA HIS A 52 -8.35 2.59 0.64
C HIS A 52 -7.02 3.29 0.89
N PRO A 53 -5.91 2.58 1.13
CA PRO A 53 -4.62 3.22 1.40
C PRO A 53 -4.13 4.09 0.23
N TRP A 54 -4.45 3.73 -1.01
CA TRP A 54 -4.11 4.55 -2.19
C TRP A 54 -4.92 5.85 -2.33
N SER A 55 -5.92 6.05 -1.45
CA SER A 55 -6.66 7.31 -1.29
C SER A 55 -6.22 8.04 -0.01
N THR A 56 -6.11 7.33 1.12
CA THR A 56 -5.83 7.96 2.42
C THR A 56 -4.39 8.46 2.54
N TRP A 57 -3.40 7.84 1.90
CA TRP A 57 -2.03 8.37 1.86
C TRP A 57 -1.91 9.68 1.08
N PRO A 58 -2.53 9.84 -0.11
CA PRO A 58 -2.69 11.16 -0.71
C PRO A 58 -3.28 12.23 0.21
N THR A 59 -4.28 11.89 1.02
CA THR A 59 -4.88 12.78 2.02
C THR A 59 -3.85 13.26 3.05
N VAL A 60 -3.03 12.35 3.57
CA VAL A 60 -1.93 12.68 4.51
C VAL A 60 -0.95 13.69 3.90
N TYR A 61 -0.52 13.47 2.64
CA TYR A 61 0.54 14.25 2.04
C TYR A 61 0.08 15.49 1.27
N ARG A 62 -1.23 15.62 1.01
CA ARG A 62 -1.79 16.76 0.27
C ARG A 62 -2.58 17.72 1.17
N GLY A 63 -2.88 17.33 2.42
CA GLY A 63 -3.63 18.17 3.37
C GLY A 63 -5.10 18.35 3.02
N VAL A 64 -5.63 17.59 2.08
CA VAL A 64 -7.04 17.62 1.66
C VAL A 64 -7.57 16.21 1.50
N ASN A 65 -8.86 15.99 1.79
CA ASN A 65 -9.47 14.67 1.71
C ASN A 65 -9.72 14.23 0.23
N ASN A 66 -10.11 12.98 0.08
CA ASN A 66 -10.32 12.36 -1.23
C ASN A 66 -11.47 12.97 -2.05
N LYS A 67 -12.38 13.72 -1.44
CA LYS A 67 -13.41 14.49 -2.17
C LYS A 67 -12.77 15.63 -2.97
N LEU A 68 -11.71 16.25 -2.42
CA LEU A 68 -11.01 17.37 -3.05
C LEU A 68 -9.91 16.92 -4.00
N HIS A 69 -8.99 16.04 -3.57
CA HIS A 69 -7.91 15.59 -4.45
C HIS A 69 -8.35 14.56 -5.49
N ASN A 70 -9.50 13.92 -5.30
CA ASN A 70 -10.14 12.96 -6.22
C ASN A 70 -9.23 11.79 -6.67
N ILE A 71 -8.30 11.36 -5.82
CA ILE A 71 -7.47 10.17 -6.04
C ILE A 71 -8.19 8.98 -5.41
N ARG A 72 -8.73 8.07 -6.25
CA ARG A 72 -9.61 6.98 -5.84
C ARG A 72 -9.07 5.60 -6.21
N TYR A 73 -8.20 5.53 -7.20
CA TYR A 73 -7.77 4.28 -7.81
C TYR A 73 -6.25 4.19 -7.93
N ILE A 74 -5.76 2.97 -7.95
CA ILE A 74 -4.39 2.66 -8.33
C ILE A 74 -4.21 2.99 -9.82
N ASN A 75 -3.04 3.53 -10.19
CA ASN A 75 -2.71 3.99 -11.55
C ASN A 75 -3.59 5.13 -12.11
N GLN A 76 -4.24 5.87 -11.25
CA GLN A 76 -4.92 7.08 -11.66
C GLN A 76 -3.90 8.14 -12.13
N ASP A 77 -4.25 8.90 -13.17
CA ASP A 77 -3.46 10.08 -13.56
C ASP A 77 -3.52 11.14 -12.46
N LEU A 78 -2.38 11.48 -11.91
CA LEU A 78 -2.26 12.44 -10.81
C LEU A 78 -2.02 13.88 -11.27
N THR A 79 -1.88 14.14 -12.56
CA THR A 79 -1.49 15.45 -13.11
C THR A 79 -2.39 16.59 -12.62
N SER A 80 -3.70 16.38 -12.64
CA SER A 80 -4.66 17.39 -12.17
C SER A 80 -4.60 17.58 -10.66
N ALA A 81 -4.49 16.48 -9.90
CA ALA A 81 -4.36 16.51 -8.45
C ALA A 81 -3.03 17.17 -8.03
N ASP A 82 -1.92 16.86 -8.71
CA ASP A 82 -0.61 17.43 -8.44
C ASP A 82 -0.56 18.94 -8.72
N LYS A 83 -1.26 19.39 -9.74
CA LYS A 83 -1.36 20.82 -10.06
C LYS A 83 -2.14 21.60 -9.00
N LYS A 84 -3.25 21.04 -8.51
CA LYS A 84 -4.18 21.74 -7.60
C LYS A 84 -3.80 21.53 -6.14
N TYR A 85 -3.40 20.33 -5.78
CA TYR A 85 -3.08 19.89 -4.43
C TYR A 85 -1.76 19.11 -4.44
N PRO A 86 -0.61 19.77 -4.66
CA PRO A 86 0.69 19.09 -4.73
C PRO A 86 1.00 18.38 -3.41
N PRO A 87 1.61 17.18 -3.45
CA PRO A 87 2.06 16.53 -2.23
C PRO A 87 3.25 17.28 -1.61
N VAL A 88 3.44 17.15 -0.30
CA VAL A 88 4.44 17.90 0.46
C VAL A 88 5.83 17.84 -0.16
N TRP A 89 6.27 16.70 -0.70
CA TRP A 89 7.61 16.59 -1.31
C TRP A 89 7.79 17.46 -2.56
N GLN A 90 6.71 17.76 -3.30
CA GLN A 90 6.79 18.70 -4.43
C GLN A 90 6.88 20.17 -3.96
N ILE A 91 6.34 20.47 -2.79
CA ILE A 91 6.45 21.78 -2.17
C ILE A 91 7.86 21.96 -1.58
N LEU A 92 8.36 20.96 -0.88
CA LEU A 92 9.70 20.94 -0.30
C LEU A 92 10.79 21.02 -1.39
N GLU A 93 10.58 20.35 -2.53
CA GLU A 93 11.46 20.46 -3.71
C GLU A 93 11.63 21.92 -4.15
N LYS A 94 10.52 22.67 -4.24
CA LYS A 94 10.55 24.10 -4.62
C LYS A 94 11.30 24.97 -3.62
N ASN A 95 11.37 24.54 -2.37
CA ASN A 95 12.09 25.20 -1.29
C ASN A 95 13.53 24.68 -1.13
N ASN A 96 14.05 23.96 -2.13
CA ASN A 96 15.41 23.39 -2.18
C ASN A 96 15.73 22.45 -1.01
N ILE A 97 14.74 21.72 -0.49
CA ILE A 97 14.92 20.66 0.50
C ILE A 97 15.36 19.37 -0.19
N ASP A 98 16.35 18.68 0.38
CA ASP A 98 16.83 17.38 -0.11
C ASP A 98 15.86 16.26 0.26
N ILE A 99 15.48 15.43 -0.73
CA ILE A 99 14.36 14.50 -0.63
C ILE A 99 14.78 13.08 -0.97
N GLY A 100 14.23 12.12 -0.22
CA GLY A 100 14.28 10.69 -0.52
C GLY A 100 12.90 10.04 -0.35
N ILE A 101 12.31 9.51 -1.41
CA ILE A 101 11.01 8.83 -1.38
C ILE A 101 11.20 7.33 -1.56
N PHE A 102 10.61 6.52 -0.68
CA PHE A 102 10.71 5.07 -0.78
C PHE A 102 9.37 4.37 -0.54
N GLY A 103 8.72 3.99 -1.64
CA GLY A 103 7.52 3.15 -1.63
C GLY A 103 6.22 3.84 -1.25
N THR A 104 6.23 5.14 -0.95
CA THR A 104 5.03 5.92 -0.62
C THR A 104 3.95 5.76 -1.68
N LEU A 105 2.72 5.46 -1.26
CA LEU A 105 1.62 5.21 -2.20
C LEU A 105 1.26 6.46 -3.00
N GLN A 106 0.90 6.24 -4.27
CA GLN A 106 0.58 7.31 -5.25
C GLN A 106 1.73 8.31 -5.45
N SER A 107 2.95 7.80 -5.49
CA SER A 107 4.17 8.59 -5.73
C SER A 107 4.74 8.43 -7.15
N TYR A 108 4.12 7.63 -8.02
CA TYR A 108 4.52 7.54 -9.44
C TYR A 108 3.95 8.72 -10.25
N PRO A 109 4.70 9.27 -11.22
CA PRO A 109 6.05 8.91 -11.66
C PRO A 109 7.17 9.44 -10.74
N PRO A 110 8.35 8.77 -10.74
CA PRO A 110 9.50 9.26 -9.98
C PRO A 110 9.99 10.61 -10.53
N ARG A 111 10.36 11.49 -9.62
CA ARG A 111 10.94 12.80 -9.96
C ARG A 111 12.47 12.73 -9.92
N SER A 112 13.14 13.56 -10.73
CA SER A 112 14.57 13.50 -10.96
C SER A 112 15.27 14.87 -10.90
N SER A 113 14.72 15.85 -10.18
CA SER A 113 15.42 17.13 -9.99
C SER A 113 16.63 16.95 -9.06
N LYS A 114 17.50 17.94 -9.00
CA LYS A 114 18.70 17.94 -8.14
C LYS A 114 18.43 17.70 -6.66
N ASN A 115 17.21 17.97 -6.20
CA ASN A 115 16.81 17.83 -4.80
C ASN A 115 16.44 16.38 -4.44
N TYR A 116 16.15 15.51 -5.42
CA TYR A 116 15.88 14.10 -5.13
C TYR A 116 17.18 13.29 -5.15
N HIS A 117 17.50 12.66 -4.01
CA HIS A 117 18.63 11.74 -3.90
C HIS A 117 18.26 10.32 -4.28
N PHE A 118 17.02 9.93 -3.97
CA PHE A 118 16.42 8.68 -4.43
C PHE A 118 14.90 8.82 -4.47
N TYR A 119 14.30 8.14 -5.44
CA TYR A 119 12.86 8.08 -5.61
C TYR A 119 12.48 6.69 -6.13
N ILE A 120 11.93 5.87 -5.24
CA ILE A 120 11.41 4.55 -5.54
C ILE A 120 9.89 4.64 -5.34
N PRO A 121 9.09 4.59 -6.42
CA PRO A 121 7.63 4.59 -6.31
C PRO A 121 7.09 3.36 -5.60
N ASP A 122 5.81 3.38 -5.32
CA ASP A 122 5.10 2.28 -4.66
C ASP A 122 5.05 0.99 -5.50
N THR A 123 4.53 -0.08 -4.88
CA THR A 123 4.41 -1.42 -5.47
C THR A 123 3.29 -1.56 -6.50
N PHE A 124 2.55 -0.50 -6.77
CA PHE A 124 1.51 -0.44 -7.79
C PHE A 124 1.93 0.41 -9.00
N ALA A 125 3.17 0.92 -9.01
CA ALA A 125 3.70 1.65 -10.14
C ALA A 125 3.59 0.82 -11.43
N PRO A 126 3.25 1.44 -12.57
CA PRO A 126 3.03 0.72 -13.83
C PRO A 126 4.31 0.12 -14.42
N ASN A 127 5.47 0.58 -13.98
CA ASN A 127 6.77 0.10 -14.45
C ASN A 127 7.87 0.29 -13.39
N LYS A 128 9.07 -0.19 -13.69
CA LYS A 128 10.23 -0.19 -12.78
C LYS A 128 11.00 1.13 -12.67
N LYS A 129 10.52 2.23 -13.26
CA LYS A 129 11.24 3.50 -13.24
C LYS A 129 11.47 4.00 -11.83
N THR A 130 12.71 4.37 -11.54
CA THR A 130 13.16 4.97 -10.26
C THR A 130 14.14 6.09 -10.54
N TYR A 131 14.47 6.86 -9.52
CA TYR A 131 15.62 7.76 -9.54
C TYR A 131 16.54 7.48 -8.33
N PRO A 132 17.85 7.31 -8.55
CA PRO A 132 18.50 7.10 -9.86
C PRO A 132 18.08 5.75 -10.50
N GLU A 133 18.34 5.58 -11.78
CA GLU A 133 17.97 4.38 -12.54
C GLU A 133 18.66 3.10 -12.05
N SER A 134 19.80 3.24 -11.35
CA SER A 134 20.49 2.11 -10.70
C SER A 134 19.63 1.35 -9.69
N LEU A 135 18.50 1.93 -9.26
CA LEU A 135 17.52 1.30 -8.36
C LEU A 135 16.42 0.55 -9.11
N ASN A 136 16.36 0.63 -10.45
CA ASN A 136 15.35 -0.05 -11.28
C ASN A 136 15.30 -1.57 -11.05
N SER A 137 16.44 -2.20 -10.75
CA SER A 137 16.50 -3.64 -10.48
C SER A 137 15.75 -4.03 -9.19
N PHE A 138 15.79 -3.16 -8.17
CA PHE A 138 15.01 -3.36 -6.95
C PHE A 138 13.52 -3.19 -7.23
N GLN A 139 13.12 -2.14 -7.95
CA GLN A 139 11.71 -1.89 -8.25
C GLN A 139 11.11 -2.99 -9.14
N ASP A 140 11.86 -3.50 -10.12
CA ASP A 140 11.43 -4.62 -10.98
C ASP A 140 11.12 -5.88 -10.13
N PHE A 141 12.03 -6.23 -9.23
CA PHE A 141 11.83 -7.32 -8.28
C PHE A 141 10.65 -7.08 -7.34
N ASN A 142 10.52 -5.87 -6.79
CA ASN A 142 9.45 -5.47 -5.88
C ASN A 142 8.06 -5.56 -6.54
N LEU A 143 7.93 -5.07 -7.78
CA LEU A 143 6.70 -5.18 -8.58
C LEU A 143 6.35 -6.63 -8.90
N GLN A 144 7.34 -7.46 -9.26
CA GLN A 144 7.12 -8.88 -9.52
C GLN A 144 6.60 -9.61 -8.27
N LEU A 145 7.20 -9.37 -7.10
CA LEU A 145 6.71 -9.95 -5.84
C LEU A 145 5.29 -9.48 -5.49
N ALA A 146 4.99 -8.20 -5.71
CA ALA A 146 3.66 -7.66 -5.48
C ALA A 146 2.60 -8.34 -6.37
N ASN A 147 2.93 -8.59 -7.63
CA ASN A 147 2.05 -9.28 -8.57
C ASN A 147 1.84 -10.76 -8.19
N GLU A 148 2.88 -11.47 -7.75
CA GLU A 148 2.77 -12.86 -7.27
C GLU A 148 1.94 -12.96 -5.98
N ASN A 149 2.11 -12.03 -5.06
CA ASN A 149 1.31 -11.98 -3.84
C ASN A 149 -0.17 -11.71 -4.12
N LYS A 150 -0.49 -10.89 -5.14
CA LYS A 150 -1.85 -10.67 -5.62
C LYS A 150 -2.46 -11.95 -6.20
N ALA A 151 -1.71 -12.68 -7.00
CA ALA A 151 -2.14 -13.96 -7.59
C ALA A 151 -2.29 -15.09 -6.55
N GLN A 152 -1.92 -14.85 -5.28
CA GLN A 152 -1.83 -15.88 -4.22
C GLN A 152 -1.07 -17.14 -4.68
N SER A 153 -0.09 -16.95 -5.55
CA SER A 153 0.79 -18.02 -5.97
C SER A 153 1.55 -18.55 -4.76
N ASN A 154 1.36 -19.82 -4.43
CA ASN A 154 2.14 -20.47 -3.38
C ASN A 154 3.60 -20.72 -3.80
N ASN A 155 3.93 -20.49 -5.06
CA ASN A 155 5.25 -20.73 -5.64
C ASN A 155 5.86 -19.40 -6.10
N ILE A 156 7.15 -19.24 -5.82
CA ILE A 156 7.96 -18.16 -6.38
C ILE A 156 8.27 -18.53 -7.82
N SER A 157 8.01 -17.63 -8.77
CA SER A 157 8.25 -17.91 -10.20
C SER A 157 9.75 -17.94 -10.52
N PRO A 158 10.17 -18.64 -11.57
CA PRO A 158 11.54 -18.58 -12.08
C PRO A 158 12.01 -17.14 -12.37
N LYS A 159 11.08 -16.28 -12.83
CA LYS A 159 11.34 -14.88 -13.08
C LYS A 159 11.75 -14.13 -11.79
N SER A 160 11.08 -14.40 -10.67
CA SER A 160 11.43 -13.80 -9.38
C SER A 160 12.82 -14.23 -8.89
N PHE A 161 13.22 -15.48 -9.12
CA PHE A 161 14.59 -15.94 -8.84
C PHE A 161 15.61 -15.17 -9.68
N LEU A 162 15.38 -15.05 -11.00
CA LEU A 162 16.27 -14.31 -11.89
C LEU A 162 16.42 -12.84 -11.45
N LEU A 163 15.29 -12.18 -11.11
CA LEU A 163 15.30 -10.80 -10.63
C LEU A 163 16.02 -10.66 -9.28
N PHE A 164 15.87 -11.63 -8.39
CA PHE A 164 16.59 -11.66 -7.14
C PHE A 164 18.11 -11.76 -7.34
N PHE A 165 18.60 -12.62 -8.26
CA PHE A 165 20.01 -12.68 -8.61
C PHE A 165 20.51 -11.35 -9.21
N LYS A 166 19.76 -10.75 -10.13
CA LYS A 166 20.10 -9.42 -10.67
C LYS A 166 20.21 -8.36 -9.56
N LEU A 167 19.32 -8.43 -8.56
CA LEU A 167 19.32 -7.53 -7.42
C LEU A 167 20.53 -7.74 -6.51
N ILE A 168 20.98 -8.99 -6.30
CA ILE A 168 22.23 -9.29 -5.59
C ILE A 168 23.44 -8.70 -6.34
N LEU A 169 23.53 -8.94 -7.64
CA LEU A 169 24.63 -8.45 -8.48
C LEU A 169 24.68 -6.91 -8.57
N SER A 170 23.54 -6.23 -8.47
CA SER A 170 23.49 -4.76 -8.44
C SER A 170 24.08 -4.15 -7.15
N GLY A 171 24.42 -4.97 -6.15
CA GLY A 171 24.90 -4.51 -4.85
C GLY A 171 23.86 -3.77 -3.99
N ASN A 172 22.59 -3.80 -4.39
CA ASN A 172 21.50 -3.12 -3.68
C ASN A 172 20.97 -3.88 -2.46
N ILE A 173 21.42 -5.14 -2.26
CA ILE A 173 21.08 -5.95 -1.08
C ILE A 173 22.31 -6.18 -0.22
N SER A 174 22.14 -6.08 1.10
CA SER A 174 23.21 -6.43 2.05
C SER A 174 23.39 -7.95 2.13
N LYS A 175 24.62 -8.42 2.35
CA LYS A 175 24.94 -9.85 2.54
C LYS A 175 24.10 -10.46 3.69
N ILE A 176 23.84 -9.69 4.74
CA ILE A 176 23.02 -10.12 5.87
C ILE A 176 21.56 -10.34 5.43
N SER A 177 21.02 -9.49 4.56
CA SER A 177 19.67 -9.67 4.03
C SER A 177 19.55 -10.92 3.16
N VAL A 178 20.56 -11.18 2.33
CA VAL A 178 20.64 -12.42 1.53
C VAL A 178 20.63 -13.66 2.43
N LEU A 179 21.47 -13.68 3.47
CA LEU A 179 21.51 -14.80 4.43
C LEU A 179 20.16 -15.01 5.12
N LYS A 180 19.48 -13.94 5.55
CA LYS A 180 18.16 -14.03 6.18
C LYS A 180 17.12 -14.64 5.23
N ILE A 181 17.19 -14.32 3.94
CA ILE A 181 16.28 -14.88 2.93
C ILE A 181 16.55 -16.37 2.75
N LEU A 182 17.84 -16.77 2.60
CA LEU A 182 18.19 -18.18 2.45
C LEU A 182 17.72 -19.01 3.66
N VAL A 183 17.96 -18.51 4.88
CA VAL A 183 17.44 -19.15 6.12
C VAL A 183 15.91 -19.23 6.10
N HIS A 184 15.23 -18.19 5.59
CA HIS A 184 13.76 -18.23 5.49
C HIS A 184 13.29 -19.28 4.48
N MET A 185 13.94 -19.39 3.32
CA MET A 185 13.61 -20.40 2.30
C MET A 185 13.77 -21.82 2.86
N VAL A 186 14.84 -22.09 3.60
CA VAL A 186 15.00 -23.38 4.31
C VAL A 186 13.85 -23.63 5.29
N LYS A 187 13.45 -22.60 6.06
CA LYS A 187 12.28 -22.72 6.97
C LYS A 187 10.99 -23.00 6.24
N GLU A 188 10.77 -22.44 5.04
CA GLU A 188 9.59 -22.74 4.22
C GLU A 188 9.56 -24.20 3.73
N ILE A 189 10.73 -24.80 3.45
CA ILE A 189 10.84 -26.20 3.05
C ILE A 189 10.46 -27.10 4.23
N ILE A 190 10.97 -26.80 5.42
CA ILE A 190 10.71 -27.57 6.65
C ILE A 190 9.26 -27.42 7.11
N ASN A 191 8.72 -26.21 7.04
CA ASN A 191 7.35 -25.91 7.46
C ASN A 191 6.68 -24.90 6.54
N LYS A 192 5.68 -25.35 5.78
CA LYS A 192 4.92 -24.54 4.80
C LYS A 192 4.25 -23.30 5.40
N ASP A 193 3.97 -23.27 6.72
CA ASP A 193 3.41 -22.10 7.39
C ASP A 193 4.34 -20.88 7.32
N TYR A 194 5.65 -21.08 7.17
CA TYR A 194 6.58 -19.96 6.99
C TYR A 194 6.35 -19.15 5.70
N LYS A 195 5.67 -19.71 4.68
CA LYS A 195 5.23 -18.95 3.49
C LYS A 195 4.38 -17.73 3.86
N LYS A 196 3.64 -17.79 4.96
CA LYS A 196 2.83 -16.68 5.49
C LYS A 196 3.67 -15.48 5.95
N ARG A 197 4.99 -15.65 6.13
CA ARG A 197 5.95 -14.61 6.50
C ARG A 197 6.69 -13.97 5.31
N ARG A 198 6.36 -14.31 4.07
CA ARG A 198 6.97 -13.70 2.88
C ARG A 198 6.87 -12.17 2.85
N PRO A 199 5.76 -11.53 3.28
CA PRO A 199 5.70 -10.08 3.41
C PRO A 199 6.78 -9.48 4.33
N PHE A 200 7.19 -10.22 5.37
CA PHE A 200 8.28 -9.80 6.27
C PHE A 200 9.62 -9.76 5.55
N ILE A 201 9.87 -10.76 4.67
CA ILE A 201 11.11 -10.85 3.89
C ILE A 201 11.18 -9.72 2.86
N GLN A 202 10.08 -9.43 2.17
CA GLN A 202 10.00 -8.29 1.25
C GLN A 202 10.29 -6.97 1.98
N ASN A 203 9.70 -6.78 3.15
CA ASN A 203 9.95 -5.60 3.98
C ASN A 203 11.42 -5.52 4.46
N LEU A 204 12.03 -6.64 4.86
CA LEU A 204 13.45 -6.67 5.25
C LEU A 204 14.38 -6.22 4.13
N LEU A 205 14.11 -6.64 2.89
CA LEU A 205 14.86 -6.22 1.70
C LEU A 205 14.71 -4.73 1.44
N ALA A 206 13.46 -4.25 1.42
CA ALA A 206 13.13 -2.86 1.20
C ALA A 206 13.80 -1.96 2.25
N PHE A 207 13.66 -2.32 3.53
CA PHE A 207 14.29 -1.57 4.62
C PHE A 207 15.82 -1.59 4.55
N GLY A 208 16.41 -2.72 4.17
CA GLY A 208 17.87 -2.82 4.01
C GLY A 208 18.41 -1.87 2.95
N LEU A 209 17.72 -1.74 1.81
CA LEU A 209 18.09 -0.78 0.76
C LEU A 209 17.82 0.66 1.23
N TYR A 210 16.65 0.93 1.79
CA TYR A 210 16.32 2.26 2.32
C TYR A 210 17.36 2.75 3.32
N PHE A 211 17.72 1.89 4.30
CA PHE A 211 18.70 2.24 5.32
C PHE A 211 20.10 2.53 4.73
N LYS A 212 20.48 1.80 3.68
CA LYS A 212 21.71 2.10 2.90
C LYS A 212 21.63 3.47 2.23
N LEU A 213 20.50 3.81 1.63
CA LEU A 213 20.29 5.07 0.90
C LEU A 213 20.31 6.29 1.84
N ILE A 214 19.62 6.22 2.99
CA ILE A 214 19.62 7.35 3.94
C ILE A 214 21.01 7.57 4.56
N ASN A 215 21.77 6.50 4.84
CA ASN A 215 23.16 6.63 5.31
C ASN A 215 24.08 7.26 4.27
N LYS A 216 23.85 6.96 3.00
CA LYS A 216 24.67 7.49 1.89
C LYS A 216 24.36 8.95 1.60
N TYR A 217 23.07 9.29 1.49
CA TYR A 217 22.65 10.58 0.96
C TYR A 217 22.21 11.59 2.02
N LYS A 218 21.80 11.09 3.20
CA LYS A 218 21.36 11.91 4.34
C LYS A 218 20.34 12.98 3.96
N PRO A 219 19.23 12.64 3.24
CA PRO A 219 18.25 13.62 2.80
C PRO A 219 17.63 14.36 4.00
N SER A 220 17.18 15.59 3.77
CA SER A 220 16.50 16.39 4.78
C SER A 220 15.08 15.89 5.04
N PHE A 221 14.36 15.48 4.00
CA PHE A 221 13.04 14.84 4.10
C PHE A 221 13.08 13.46 3.46
N THR A 222 12.59 12.44 4.16
CA THR A 222 12.50 11.10 3.57
C THR A 222 11.34 10.30 4.13
N THR A 223 10.77 9.43 3.28
CA THR A 223 9.70 8.50 3.63
C THR A 223 10.12 7.06 3.40
N PHE A 224 9.55 6.15 4.19
CA PHE A 224 9.67 4.70 4.00
C PHE A 224 8.35 4.00 4.25
N PHE A 225 7.73 3.47 3.19
CA PHE A 225 6.45 2.77 3.27
C PHE A 225 6.60 1.29 3.59
N THR A 226 5.72 0.79 4.47
CA THR A 226 5.66 -0.62 4.84
C THR A 226 4.23 -1.14 4.95
N ASN A 227 3.99 -2.33 4.38
CA ASN A 227 2.65 -2.95 4.32
C ASN A 227 2.56 -4.33 4.99
N HIS A 228 3.64 -4.83 5.58
CA HIS A 228 3.68 -6.20 6.09
C HIS A 228 2.78 -6.43 7.31
N VAL A 229 2.59 -5.40 8.16
CA VAL A 229 1.68 -5.46 9.32
C VAL A 229 0.24 -5.46 8.83
N ALA A 230 -0.14 -4.54 7.93
CA ALA A 230 -1.48 -4.47 7.34
C ALA A 230 -1.87 -5.80 6.68
N SER A 231 -0.98 -6.35 5.84
CA SER A 231 -1.19 -7.65 5.20
C SER A 231 -1.41 -8.79 6.20
N THR A 232 -0.77 -8.72 7.36
CA THR A 232 -0.89 -9.72 8.42
C THR A 232 -2.20 -9.54 9.17
N MET A 233 -2.60 -8.32 9.46
CA MET A 233 -3.85 -7.99 10.13
C MET A 233 -5.07 -8.40 9.31
N HIS A 234 -5.10 -8.09 8.01
CA HIS A 234 -6.18 -8.54 7.13
C HIS A 234 -6.46 -10.03 7.21
N ARG A 235 -5.40 -10.85 7.31
CA ARG A 235 -5.51 -12.30 7.21
C ARG A 235 -5.69 -13.00 8.55
N TYR A 236 -5.07 -12.50 9.62
CA TYR A 236 -4.86 -13.24 10.85
C TYR A 236 -5.40 -12.55 12.11
N TRP A 237 -6.17 -11.47 11.96
CA TRP A 237 -6.78 -10.77 13.09
C TRP A 237 -7.63 -11.70 13.94
N LYS A 238 -8.42 -12.54 13.30
CA LYS A 238 -9.30 -13.50 13.97
C LYS A 238 -8.53 -14.52 14.83
N ASP A 239 -7.36 -14.96 14.36
CA ASP A 239 -6.50 -15.85 15.13
C ASP A 239 -5.80 -15.13 16.29
N ALA A 240 -5.43 -13.85 16.11
CA ALA A 240 -4.71 -13.05 17.09
C ALA A 240 -5.62 -12.46 18.17
N TYR A 241 -6.85 -12.10 17.81
CA TYR A 241 -7.86 -11.44 18.64
C TYR A 241 -9.21 -12.16 18.54
N PRO A 242 -9.32 -13.41 19.04
CA PRO A 242 -10.54 -14.19 18.93
C PRO A 242 -11.74 -13.57 19.67
N SER A 243 -11.49 -12.79 20.71
CA SER A 243 -12.53 -12.08 21.48
C SER A 243 -13.25 -10.99 20.67
N ASP A 244 -12.67 -10.53 19.56
CA ASP A 244 -13.29 -9.53 18.69
C ASP A 244 -14.38 -10.14 17.78
N TYR A 245 -14.70 -11.45 17.92
CA TYR A 245 -15.65 -12.19 17.08
C TYR A 245 -16.65 -13.02 17.91
N ASN A 246 -17.91 -13.06 17.47
CA ASN A 246 -19.00 -13.73 18.20
C ASN A 246 -18.89 -15.28 18.22
N LYS A 247 -18.31 -15.88 17.19
CA LYS A 247 -18.20 -17.34 17.03
C LYS A 247 -16.82 -17.75 16.58
N GLN A 248 -15.96 -18.12 17.51
CA GLN A 248 -14.69 -18.74 17.16
C GLN A 248 -14.45 -20.03 17.92
N LYS A 249 -14.30 -21.13 17.19
CA LYS A 249 -14.04 -22.45 17.78
C LYS A 249 -12.60 -22.95 17.61
N ASN A 250 -11.89 -22.53 16.54
CA ASN A 250 -10.55 -23.06 16.24
C ASN A 250 -9.55 -21.92 15.96
N ILE A 251 -8.59 -21.70 16.87
CA ILE A 251 -7.51 -20.73 16.71
C ILE A 251 -6.28 -21.45 16.16
N ASN A 252 -5.74 -20.95 15.04
CA ASN A 252 -4.45 -21.43 14.56
C ASN A 252 -3.30 -20.79 15.37
N LYS A 253 -2.59 -21.62 16.16
CA LYS A 253 -1.48 -21.17 17.03
C LYS A 253 -0.33 -20.49 16.30
N PHE A 254 -0.06 -20.84 15.04
CA PHE A 254 0.97 -20.17 14.24
C PHE A 254 0.50 -18.79 13.78
N ASN A 255 -0.72 -18.72 13.25
CA ASN A 255 -1.31 -17.47 12.75
C ASN A 255 -1.49 -16.44 13.87
N SER A 256 -1.92 -16.87 15.07
CA SER A 256 -2.17 -15.97 16.20
C SER A 256 -0.96 -15.14 16.63
N LYS A 257 0.25 -15.59 16.28
CA LYS A 257 1.50 -14.91 16.61
C LYS A 257 1.97 -13.95 15.51
N LEU A 258 1.36 -13.97 14.30
CA LEU A 258 1.93 -13.28 13.13
C LEU A 258 1.84 -11.77 13.22
N ILE A 259 0.72 -11.21 13.72
CA ILE A 259 0.59 -9.74 13.91
C ILE A 259 1.65 -9.24 14.89
N PHE A 260 1.80 -9.94 16.01
CA PHE A 260 2.81 -9.58 17.00
C PHE A 260 4.24 -9.69 16.44
N LYS A 261 4.54 -10.75 15.67
CA LYS A 261 5.83 -10.95 15.00
C LYS A 261 6.12 -9.89 13.93
N SER A 262 5.09 -9.40 13.25
CA SER A 262 5.25 -8.30 12.30
C SER A 262 5.62 -6.99 13.01
N MET A 263 5.04 -6.73 14.19
CA MET A 263 5.40 -5.58 15.02
C MET A 263 6.80 -5.70 15.66
N GLU A 264 7.28 -6.91 15.99
CA GLU A 264 8.68 -7.12 16.41
C GLU A 264 9.66 -6.72 15.29
N LEU A 265 9.30 -6.97 14.02
CA LEU A 265 10.10 -6.50 12.88
C LEU A 265 10.09 -4.97 12.77
N VAL A 266 8.91 -4.35 12.92
CA VAL A 266 8.79 -2.88 12.98
C VAL A 266 9.68 -2.31 14.07
N ASP A 267 9.60 -2.82 15.30
CA ASP A 267 10.40 -2.34 16.42
C ASP A 267 11.92 -2.44 16.16
N SER A 268 12.35 -3.53 15.53
CA SER A 268 13.76 -3.70 15.15
C SER A 268 14.26 -2.71 14.09
N GLN A 269 13.36 -2.27 13.21
CA GLN A 269 13.66 -1.25 12.20
C GLN A 269 13.63 0.15 12.80
N ILE A 270 12.64 0.43 13.64
CA ILE A 270 12.52 1.69 14.40
C ILE A 270 13.76 1.91 15.27
N LYS A 271 14.29 0.84 15.90
CA LYS A 271 15.56 0.94 16.66
C LYS A 271 16.68 1.50 15.81
N LYS A 272 16.89 0.94 14.62
CA LYS A 272 17.94 1.41 13.69
C LYS A 272 17.70 2.85 13.24
N LEU A 273 16.44 3.23 13.01
CA LEU A 273 16.11 4.59 12.63
C LEU A 273 16.27 5.57 13.79
N LYS A 274 15.91 5.18 15.02
CA LYS A 274 16.16 5.98 16.22
C LYS A 274 17.66 6.25 16.39
N ASP A 275 18.47 5.18 16.32
CA ASP A 275 19.94 5.29 16.40
C ASP A 275 20.50 6.20 15.27
N TYR A 276 19.96 6.09 14.05
CA TYR A 276 20.33 6.96 12.93
C TYR A 276 19.94 8.43 13.19
N CYS A 277 18.74 8.68 13.70
CA CYS A 277 18.23 10.02 13.96
C CYS A 277 19.03 10.73 15.04
N GLU A 278 19.39 10.04 16.13
CA GLU A 278 20.24 10.55 17.20
C GLU A 278 21.63 10.96 16.65
N ASN A 279 22.22 10.15 15.78
CA ASN A 279 23.53 10.42 15.19
C ASN A 279 23.52 11.50 14.08
N ASN A 280 22.37 11.88 13.55
CA ASN A 280 22.27 12.82 12.44
C ASN A 280 21.37 14.04 12.73
N ASN A 281 21.01 14.27 13.99
CA ASN A 281 20.10 15.34 14.42
C ASN A 281 18.82 15.37 13.57
N SER A 282 18.08 14.27 13.59
CA SER A 282 16.90 14.06 12.77
C SER A 282 15.71 13.67 13.63
N ASP A 283 14.51 14.07 13.20
CA ASP A 283 13.25 13.62 13.79
C ASP A 283 12.76 12.35 13.09
N LEU A 284 12.15 11.46 13.87
CA LEU A 284 11.49 10.25 13.39
C LEU A 284 10.00 10.32 13.69
N TRP A 285 9.18 10.34 12.64
CA TRP A 285 7.74 10.19 12.76
C TRP A 285 7.30 8.83 12.23
N ILE A 286 6.43 8.16 12.98
CA ILE A 286 5.81 6.88 12.61
C ILE A 286 4.33 7.16 12.45
N ILE A 287 3.80 7.01 11.24
CA ILE A 287 2.44 7.43 10.92
C ILE A 287 1.67 6.34 10.19
N SER A 288 0.35 6.36 10.35
CA SER A 288 -0.58 5.54 9.59
C SER A 288 -1.71 6.42 9.05
N SER A 289 -2.04 6.26 7.77
CA SER A 289 -3.10 7.06 7.13
C SER A 289 -4.51 6.64 7.54
N MET A 290 -4.67 5.44 8.05
CA MET A 290 -5.90 4.81 8.55
C MET A 290 -5.53 3.54 9.31
N GLY A 291 -6.50 2.81 9.86
CA GLY A 291 -6.29 1.55 10.57
C GLY A 291 -7.09 0.39 10.02
N GLN A 292 -7.14 -0.69 10.81
CA GLN A 292 -7.99 -1.84 10.58
C GLN A 292 -8.73 -2.22 11.86
N LYS A 293 -9.90 -2.84 11.70
CA LYS A 293 -10.70 -3.44 12.76
C LYS A 293 -11.21 -4.81 12.36
N ALA A 294 -11.61 -5.60 13.35
CA ALA A 294 -12.28 -6.88 13.12
C ALA A 294 -13.51 -6.71 12.24
N ILE A 295 -13.72 -7.66 11.33
CA ILE A 295 -14.91 -7.72 10.49
C ILE A 295 -15.48 -9.13 10.49
N GLU A 296 -16.76 -9.25 10.76
CA GLU A 296 -17.52 -10.49 10.55
C GLU A 296 -18.05 -10.49 9.11
N ARG A 297 -17.50 -11.36 8.30
CA ARG A 297 -17.98 -11.55 6.92
C ARG A 297 -19.12 -12.57 6.94
N GLY A 298 -20.11 -12.32 6.09
CA GLY A 298 -21.23 -13.21 5.86
C GLY A 298 -20.82 -14.56 5.24
N LYS A 299 -21.76 -15.22 4.56
CA LYS A 299 -21.50 -16.48 3.87
C LYS A 299 -20.37 -16.32 2.85
N TYR A 300 -19.42 -17.27 2.86
CA TYR A 300 -18.30 -17.30 1.95
C TYR A 300 -18.75 -17.34 0.49
N ILE A 301 -18.24 -16.42 -0.32
CA ILE A 301 -18.40 -16.41 -1.77
C ILE A 301 -16.98 -16.45 -2.38
N PRO A 302 -16.68 -17.43 -3.27
CA PRO A 302 -15.41 -17.45 -3.99
C PRO A 302 -15.21 -16.16 -4.81
N GLU A 303 -13.98 -15.84 -5.16
CA GLU A 303 -13.67 -14.66 -5.97
C GLU A 303 -13.36 -15.03 -7.41
N THR A 304 -13.88 -14.29 -8.36
CA THR A 304 -13.46 -14.32 -9.76
C THR A 304 -12.21 -13.47 -9.92
N ILE A 305 -11.19 -14.04 -10.56
CA ILE A 305 -9.93 -13.34 -10.86
C ILE A 305 -9.60 -13.43 -12.34
N LEU A 306 -8.89 -12.42 -12.85
CA LEU A 306 -8.29 -12.47 -14.17
C LEU A 306 -6.94 -13.21 -14.10
N THR A 307 -6.78 -14.25 -14.90
CA THR A 307 -5.54 -15.04 -15.01
C THR A 307 -4.83 -14.83 -16.35
N ASN A 308 -5.57 -14.49 -17.40
CA ASN A 308 -5.02 -14.18 -18.72
C ASN A 308 -5.77 -13.00 -19.36
N PHE A 309 -5.07 -11.88 -19.50
CA PHE A 309 -5.62 -10.65 -20.07
C PHE A 309 -5.81 -10.74 -21.59
N GLU A 310 -4.88 -11.37 -22.28
CA GLU A 310 -4.96 -11.53 -23.74
C GLU A 310 -6.21 -12.32 -24.13
N ASN A 311 -6.47 -13.44 -23.42
CA ASN A 311 -7.70 -14.21 -23.61
C ASN A 311 -8.96 -13.37 -23.37
N LEU A 312 -8.95 -12.53 -22.31
CA LEU A 312 -10.10 -11.65 -22.05
C LEU A 312 -10.38 -10.74 -23.25
N ILE A 313 -9.36 -10.03 -23.73
CA ILE A 313 -9.53 -9.04 -24.81
C ILE A 313 -9.91 -9.73 -26.14
N GLN A 314 -9.26 -10.84 -26.48
CA GLN A 314 -9.54 -11.60 -27.70
C GLN A 314 -10.95 -12.21 -27.69
N SER A 315 -11.38 -12.82 -26.57
CA SER A 315 -12.71 -13.42 -26.44
C SER A 315 -13.83 -12.36 -26.38
N LEU A 316 -13.50 -11.11 -26.09
CA LEU A 316 -14.42 -9.97 -26.22
C LEU A 316 -14.47 -9.43 -27.67
N ASP A 317 -13.75 -10.03 -28.63
CA ASP A 317 -13.59 -9.57 -30.02
C ASP A 317 -13.03 -8.14 -30.10
N LEU A 318 -12.04 -7.82 -29.23
CA LEU A 318 -11.40 -6.51 -29.17
C LEU A 318 -9.95 -6.59 -29.68
N PRO A 319 -9.43 -5.55 -30.38
CA PRO A 319 -8.06 -5.53 -30.87
C PRO A 319 -7.08 -5.37 -29.70
N LEU A 320 -6.24 -6.38 -29.45
CA LEU A 320 -5.37 -6.49 -28.28
C LEU A 320 -4.40 -5.28 -28.18
N GLU A 321 -3.92 -4.77 -29.29
CA GLU A 321 -2.99 -3.65 -29.39
C GLU A 321 -3.55 -2.31 -28.88
N ASN A 322 -4.85 -2.24 -28.66
CA ASN A 322 -5.51 -1.04 -28.12
C ASN A 322 -5.67 -1.05 -26.60
N TYR A 323 -5.28 -2.13 -25.93
CA TYR A 323 -5.52 -2.32 -24.50
C TYR A 323 -4.28 -2.81 -23.76
N GLU A 324 -3.99 -2.22 -22.61
CA GLU A 324 -2.88 -2.58 -21.72
C GLU A 324 -3.42 -2.85 -20.32
N LEU A 325 -3.08 -4.00 -19.73
CA LEU A 325 -3.43 -4.31 -18.34
C LEU A 325 -2.44 -3.58 -17.41
N LEU A 326 -2.98 -2.76 -16.52
CA LEU A 326 -2.22 -2.10 -15.47
C LEU A 326 -2.42 -2.79 -14.10
N PRO A 327 -1.46 -2.66 -13.17
CA PRO A 327 -1.61 -3.18 -11.82
C PRO A 327 -2.88 -2.66 -11.13
N ALA A 328 -3.64 -3.56 -10.52
CA ALA A 328 -4.81 -3.26 -9.69
C ALA A 328 -4.91 -4.23 -8.52
N MET A 329 -5.67 -3.89 -7.49
CA MET A 329 -5.99 -4.84 -6.41
C MET A 329 -7.11 -5.77 -6.84
N GLN A 330 -6.87 -7.08 -6.79
CA GLN A 330 -7.92 -8.06 -7.09
C GLN A 330 -9.07 -7.95 -6.06
N PRO A 331 -10.35 -8.10 -6.50
CA PRO A 331 -10.79 -8.58 -7.82
C PRO A 331 -10.86 -7.49 -8.91
N ASP A 332 -10.31 -6.30 -8.68
CA ASP A 332 -10.33 -5.23 -9.66
C ASP A 332 -9.28 -5.44 -10.75
N ILE A 333 -9.57 -4.95 -11.95
CA ILE A 333 -8.67 -4.83 -13.08
C ILE A 333 -8.65 -3.38 -13.58
N CYS A 334 -7.48 -2.89 -13.95
CA CYS A 334 -7.31 -1.57 -14.56
C CYS A 334 -6.82 -1.75 -15.99
N ILE A 335 -7.56 -1.23 -16.95
CA ILE A 335 -7.25 -1.31 -18.37
C ILE A 335 -6.97 0.10 -18.91
N LYS A 336 -5.79 0.29 -19.49
CA LYS A 336 -5.46 1.49 -20.24
C LYS A 336 -5.86 1.29 -21.68
N CYS A 337 -6.63 2.23 -22.21
CA CYS A 337 -7.07 2.24 -23.61
C CYS A 337 -6.17 3.17 -24.43
N LYS A 338 -5.92 2.84 -25.68
CA LYS A 338 -5.12 3.62 -26.60
C LYS A 338 -5.70 5.01 -26.86
N ASP A 339 -7.02 5.08 -27.01
CA ASP A 339 -7.78 6.27 -27.33
C ASP A 339 -9.23 6.20 -26.83
N SER A 340 -9.98 7.28 -27.00
CA SER A 340 -11.39 7.39 -26.58
C SER A 340 -12.30 6.44 -27.37
N SER A 341 -11.97 6.08 -28.61
CA SER A 341 -12.73 5.10 -29.41
C SER A 341 -12.64 3.73 -28.77
N SER A 342 -11.42 3.29 -28.45
CA SER A 342 -11.16 2.01 -27.77
C SER A 342 -11.83 1.97 -26.39
N LEU A 343 -11.83 3.08 -25.65
CA LEU A 343 -12.54 3.19 -24.37
C LEU A 343 -14.06 2.99 -24.54
N ASN A 344 -14.67 3.63 -25.52
CA ASN A 344 -16.09 3.50 -25.78
C ASN A 344 -16.44 2.09 -26.28
N LEU A 345 -15.59 1.49 -27.10
CA LEU A 345 -15.76 0.14 -27.62
C LEU A 345 -15.77 -0.90 -26.50
N ILE A 346 -14.79 -0.90 -25.59
CA ILE A 346 -14.77 -1.84 -24.47
C ILE A 346 -15.97 -1.64 -23.53
N LYS A 347 -16.36 -0.39 -23.26
CA LYS A 347 -17.55 -0.08 -22.45
C LYS A 347 -18.84 -0.63 -23.04
N SER A 348 -19.02 -0.51 -24.35
CA SER A 348 -20.20 -1.04 -25.05
C SER A 348 -20.19 -2.57 -25.09
N THR A 349 -19.06 -3.18 -25.35
CA THR A 349 -18.87 -4.64 -25.45
C THR A 349 -19.19 -5.33 -24.13
N ILE A 350 -18.69 -4.80 -23.01
CA ILE A 350 -18.88 -5.39 -21.67
C ILE A 350 -20.34 -5.35 -21.20
N LYS A 351 -21.20 -4.52 -21.76
CA LYS A 351 -22.63 -4.50 -21.41
C LYS A 351 -23.31 -5.85 -21.61
N SER A 352 -22.88 -6.64 -22.58
CA SER A 352 -23.40 -7.98 -22.86
C SER A 352 -22.69 -9.11 -22.13
N PHE A 353 -21.71 -8.80 -21.27
CA PHE A 353 -20.89 -9.76 -20.53
C PHE A 353 -21.49 -10.02 -19.14
N ILE A 354 -22.37 -11.03 -19.08
CA ILE A 354 -23.21 -11.34 -17.92
C ILE A 354 -23.16 -12.83 -17.55
N ASP A 355 -23.55 -13.17 -16.33
CA ASP A 355 -23.76 -14.57 -15.93
C ASP A 355 -25.11 -15.15 -16.41
N LEU A 356 -25.37 -16.43 -16.11
CA LEU A 356 -26.62 -17.10 -16.47
C LEU A 356 -27.86 -16.47 -15.84
N ASN A 357 -27.72 -15.71 -14.75
CA ASN A 357 -28.80 -14.96 -14.10
C ASN A 357 -28.85 -13.48 -14.55
N LYS A 358 -28.18 -13.14 -15.65
CA LYS A 358 -28.10 -11.80 -16.22
C LYS A 358 -27.42 -10.76 -15.29
N GLN A 359 -26.63 -11.22 -14.32
CA GLN A 359 -25.84 -10.33 -13.47
C GLN A 359 -24.52 -9.97 -14.14
N LYS A 360 -24.10 -8.71 -14.00
CA LYS A 360 -22.84 -8.23 -14.57
C LYS A 360 -21.65 -8.95 -13.92
N VAL A 361 -20.73 -9.46 -14.73
CA VAL A 361 -19.47 -10.06 -14.30
C VAL A 361 -18.39 -8.99 -14.15
N LEU A 362 -18.38 -7.97 -15.00
CA LEU A 362 -17.51 -6.81 -14.92
C LEU A 362 -18.35 -5.57 -14.52
N ILE A 363 -18.07 -5.04 -13.35
CA ILE A 363 -18.73 -3.84 -12.81
C ILE A 363 -17.79 -2.66 -12.98
N GLU A 364 -18.18 -1.70 -13.82
CA GLU A 364 -17.39 -0.48 -14.02
C GLU A 364 -17.29 0.29 -12.70
N ARG A 365 -16.06 0.62 -12.30
CA ARG A 365 -15.76 1.57 -11.24
C ARG A 365 -15.61 2.94 -11.87
N TYR A 366 -16.03 3.97 -11.14
CA TYR A 366 -16.05 5.32 -11.63
C TYR A 366 -14.65 5.78 -12.09
N ASN A 367 -14.56 6.31 -13.31
CA ASN A 367 -13.35 6.91 -13.86
C ASN A 367 -13.70 8.22 -14.58
N GLN A 368 -13.24 9.37 -14.03
CA GLN A 368 -13.46 10.65 -14.69
C GLN A 368 -12.39 10.91 -15.74
N ASN A 369 -12.80 11.11 -16.99
CA ASN A 369 -12.02 11.73 -18.09
C ASN A 369 -10.60 11.20 -18.30
N SER A 370 -10.38 9.90 -18.25
CA SER A 370 -9.09 9.29 -18.56
C SER A 370 -9.25 8.12 -19.53
N LEU A 371 -8.18 7.78 -20.23
CA LEU A 371 -8.10 6.58 -21.06
C LEU A 371 -7.94 5.30 -20.23
N TYR A 372 -8.05 5.39 -18.91
CA TYR A 372 -7.99 4.26 -17.98
C TYR A 372 -9.41 3.87 -17.54
N ILE A 373 -9.70 2.58 -17.55
CA ILE A 373 -10.97 2.07 -17.03
C ILE A 373 -10.73 1.00 -15.97
N ASN A 374 -11.43 1.13 -14.86
CA ASN A 374 -11.38 0.18 -13.77
C ASN A 374 -12.67 -0.63 -13.73
N TYR A 375 -12.54 -1.96 -13.73
CA TYR A 375 -13.62 -2.90 -13.52
C TYR A 375 -13.37 -3.71 -12.27
N SER A 376 -14.43 -3.98 -11.50
CA SER A 376 -14.40 -5.00 -10.46
C SER A 376 -14.99 -6.29 -11.00
N LEU A 377 -14.28 -7.40 -10.84
CA LEU A 377 -14.77 -8.73 -11.17
C LEU A 377 -15.75 -9.20 -10.09
N SER A 378 -17.01 -9.31 -10.45
CA SER A 378 -18.07 -9.78 -9.55
C SER A 378 -18.20 -11.29 -9.61
N THR A 379 -18.42 -11.92 -8.46
CA THR A 379 -18.76 -13.33 -8.38
C THR A 379 -20.16 -13.50 -7.83
N SER A 380 -21.11 -13.77 -8.69
CA SER A 380 -22.47 -14.14 -8.27
C SER A 380 -22.52 -15.60 -7.80
N ILE A 381 -23.59 -15.96 -7.10
CA ILE A 381 -23.85 -17.37 -6.72
C ILE A 381 -23.99 -18.24 -7.99
N SER A 382 -24.63 -17.71 -9.04
CA SER A 382 -24.77 -18.39 -10.33
C SER A 382 -23.41 -18.63 -10.97
N LEU A 383 -22.58 -17.61 -11.09
CA LEU A 383 -21.25 -17.70 -11.67
C LEU A 383 -20.36 -18.68 -10.88
N SER A 384 -20.42 -18.64 -9.54
CA SER A 384 -19.63 -19.53 -8.69
C SER A 384 -19.97 -21.00 -8.85
N LYS A 385 -21.23 -21.32 -9.15
CA LYS A 385 -21.72 -22.69 -9.34
C LYS A 385 -21.50 -23.21 -10.77
N ASN A 386 -21.88 -22.40 -11.75
CA ASN A 386 -21.98 -22.83 -13.14
C ASN A 386 -20.71 -22.57 -13.96
N LYS A 387 -19.88 -21.59 -13.55
CA LYS A 387 -18.68 -21.14 -14.27
C LYS A 387 -18.96 -20.77 -15.73
N LYS A 388 -20.15 -20.25 -16.01
CA LYS A 388 -20.63 -19.90 -17.34
C LYS A 388 -20.93 -18.40 -17.44
N ILE A 389 -20.63 -17.85 -18.60
CA ILE A 389 -20.88 -16.45 -18.99
C ILE A 389 -21.73 -16.45 -20.26
N ILE A 390 -22.64 -15.51 -20.37
CA ILE A 390 -23.35 -15.17 -21.60
C ILE A 390 -22.66 -13.96 -22.22
N PHE A 391 -22.24 -14.08 -23.45
CA PHE A 391 -21.68 -13.00 -24.25
C PHE A 391 -22.21 -13.06 -25.66
N LYS A 392 -22.74 -11.97 -26.22
CA LYS A 392 -23.38 -11.91 -27.56
C LYS A 392 -24.40 -13.04 -27.78
N ASN A 393 -25.25 -13.30 -26.78
CA ASN A 393 -26.29 -14.32 -26.76
C ASN A 393 -25.79 -15.80 -26.87
N LYS A 394 -24.50 -16.03 -26.66
CA LYS A 394 -23.91 -17.38 -26.57
C LYS A 394 -23.39 -17.63 -25.16
N VAL A 395 -23.37 -18.92 -24.77
CA VAL A 395 -22.88 -19.34 -23.45
C VAL A 395 -21.47 -19.90 -23.59
N TYR A 396 -20.57 -19.44 -22.74
CA TYR A 396 -19.15 -19.80 -22.73
C TYR A 396 -18.70 -20.21 -21.30
N ASP A 397 -17.60 -20.95 -21.24
CA ASP A 397 -16.89 -21.17 -19.99
C ASP A 397 -16.06 -19.95 -19.60
N ILE A 398 -15.95 -19.66 -18.29
CA ILE A 398 -15.20 -18.48 -17.83
C ILE A 398 -13.72 -18.54 -18.20
N ASP A 399 -13.16 -19.77 -18.34
CA ASP A 399 -11.75 -19.97 -18.68
C ASP A 399 -11.43 -19.47 -20.10
N GLU A 400 -12.40 -19.47 -21.01
CA GLU A 400 -12.26 -18.91 -22.37
C GLU A 400 -11.96 -17.42 -22.36
N PHE A 401 -12.44 -16.70 -21.33
CA PHE A 401 -12.16 -15.30 -21.10
C PHE A 401 -10.96 -15.06 -20.18
N GLY A 402 -10.14 -16.07 -19.93
CA GLY A 402 -9.00 -15.95 -19.02
C GLY A 402 -9.39 -15.68 -17.58
N LEU A 403 -10.62 -16.01 -17.17
CA LEU A 403 -11.13 -15.84 -15.82
C LEU A 403 -11.09 -17.15 -15.04
N LYS A 404 -10.92 -17.07 -13.73
CA LYS A 404 -10.93 -18.22 -12.83
C LYS A 404 -11.60 -17.89 -11.52
N ILE A 405 -12.38 -18.84 -10.99
CA ILE A 405 -12.93 -18.75 -9.65
C ILE A 405 -11.99 -19.41 -8.66
N ILE A 406 -11.58 -18.65 -7.64
CA ILE A 406 -10.69 -19.14 -6.60
C ILE A 406 -11.32 -19.01 -5.22
N SER A 407 -11.00 -19.97 -4.37
CA SER A 407 -11.30 -19.87 -2.94
C SER A 407 -10.17 -19.16 -2.24
N ARG A 408 -10.44 -17.97 -1.72
CA ARG A 408 -9.49 -17.24 -0.87
C ARG A 408 -9.90 -17.37 0.58
N THR A 409 -8.92 -17.33 1.47
CA THR A 409 -9.18 -17.09 2.88
C THR A 409 -9.81 -15.69 3.00
N GLN A 410 -11.04 -15.61 3.46
CA GLN A 410 -11.66 -14.32 3.73
C GLN A 410 -10.83 -13.55 4.75
N GLY A 411 -10.55 -12.27 4.45
CA GLY A 411 -9.90 -11.39 5.41
C GLY A 411 -10.71 -11.30 6.70
N SER A 412 -10.03 -11.27 7.83
CA SER A 412 -10.66 -11.18 9.16
C SER A 412 -10.68 -9.76 9.72
N ALA A 413 -9.90 -8.84 9.15
CA ALA A 413 -9.96 -7.41 9.45
C ALA A 413 -10.08 -6.58 8.17
N TYR A 414 -10.62 -5.38 8.31
CA TYR A 414 -10.79 -4.44 7.23
C TYR A 414 -10.62 -2.99 7.70
N HIS A 415 -10.51 -2.09 6.78
CA HIS A 415 -10.17 -0.69 6.97
C HIS A 415 -11.07 0.02 8.00
N SER A 416 -10.45 0.86 8.82
CA SER A 416 -11.11 1.76 9.77
C SER A 416 -10.50 3.16 9.66
N ARG A 417 -11.22 4.17 10.15
CA ARG A 417 -10.78 5.57 10.02
C ARG A 417 -9.63 5.95 10.93
N ASP A 418 -9.45 5.23 12.02
CA ASP A 418 -8.45 5.47 13.04
C ASP A 418 -7.06 5.05 12.58
N GLY A 419 -6.11 5.95 12.70
CA GLY A 419 -4.70 5.73 12.45
C GLY A 419 -3.85 6.13 13.65
N ILE A 420 -2.55 6.32 13.43
CA ILE A 420 -1.59 6.72 14.46
C ILE A 420 -0.64 7.80 13.96
N PHE A 421 -0.18 8.62 14.90
CA PHE A 421 0.96 9.50 14.78
C PHE A 421 1.86 9.33 16.01
N ILE A 422 3.12 9.00 15.80
CA ILE A 422 4.13 8.85 16.86
C ILE A 422 5.36 9.64 16.44
N SER A 423 5.93 10.42 17.35
CA SER A 423 7.19 11.14 17.16
C SER A 423 8.18 10.77 18.25
N ASN A 424 9.48 10.73 17.92
CA ASN A 424 10.55 10.55 18.90
C ASN A 424 10.80 11.81 19.74
N ASN A 425 10.25 12.96 19.36
CA ASN A 425 10.30 14.21 20.10
C ASN A 425 8.91 14.62 20.55
N ASN A 426 8.83 15.33 21.68
CA ASN A 426 7.57 15.92 22.12
C ASN A 426 7.24 17.12 21.22
N LEU A 427 6.20 16.98 20.42
CA LEU A 427 5.73 17.98 19.46
C LEU A 427 4.47 18.73 19.94
N ASN A 428 3.97 18.40 21.14
CA ASN A 428 2.69 18.92 21.62
C ASN A 428 2.68 20.45 21.72
N GLU A 429 3.75 21.02 22.27
CA GLU A 429 3.89 22.49 22.39
C GLU A 429 4.10 23.15 21.03
N PHE A 430 4.93 22.55 20.17
CA PHE A 430 5.27 23.11 18.86
C PHE A 430 4.08 23.21 17.92
N PHE A 431 3.19 22.19 17.94
CA PHE A 431 2.02 22.14 17.07
C PHE A 431 0.69 22.36 17.80
N ASN A 432 0.73 22.74 19.09
CA ASN A 432 -0.47 22.89 19.93
C ASN A 432 -1.38 21.65 19.89
N LEU A 433 -0.77 20.48 20.09
CA LEU A 433 -1.46 19.19 20.05
C LEU A 433 -1.98 18.83 21.45
N ASP A 434 -3.21 18.35 21.50
CA ASP A 434 -3.81 17.80 22.72
C ASP A 434 -3.75 16.26 22.63
N GLU A 435 -3.00 15.62 23.52
CA GLU A 435 -2.81 14.16 23.54
C GLU A 435 -4.12 13.38 23.74
N ASN A 436 -5.13 14.03 24.30
CA ASN A 436 -6.45 13.43 24.49
C ASN A 436 -7.35 13.60 23.27
N LYS A 437 -6.94 14.33 22.25
CA LYS A 437 -7.72 14.56 21.04
C LYS A 437 -7.14 13.78 19.85
N CYS A 438 -8.04 13.18 19.08
CA CYS A 438 -7.73 12.60 17.79
C CYS A 438 -7.46 13.72 16.78
N ILE A 439 -6.37 13.61 15.99
CA ILE A 439 -6.05 14.61 14.96
C ILE A 439 -6.43 14.11 13.58
N ASP A 440 -6.92 15.01 12.73
CA ASP A 440 -7.18 14.71 11.31
C ASP A 440 -5.86 14.45 10.57
N THR A 441 -5.79 13.39 9.79
CA THR A 441 -4.58 13.02 9.02
C THR A 441 -4.12 14.11 8.07
N ARG A 442 -5.01 15.03 7.65
CA ARG A 442 -4.68 16.20 6.82
C ARG A 442 -3.69 17.16 7.51
N LYS A 443 -3.75 17.24 8.84
CA LYS A 443 -2.83 18.09 9.64
C LYS A 443 -1.37 17.64 9.53
N ILE A 444 -1.12 16.36 9.24
CA ILE A 444 0.25 15.84 9.15
C ILE A 444 1.05 16.57 8.05
N SER A 445 0.41 16.88 6.91
CA SER A 445 1.07 17.65 5.84
C SER A 445 1.43 19.08 6.28
N GLU A 446 0.54 19.75 7.04
CA GLU A 446 0.81 21.07 7.61
C GLU A 446 1.98 21.01 8.61
N MET A 447 2.01 19.98 9.45
CA MET A 447 3.09 19.75 10.40
C MET A 447 4.44 19.52 9.69
N ILE A 448 4.46 18.73 8.60
CA ILE A 448 5.66 18.51 7.78
C ILE A 448 6.15 19.85 7.18
N LEU A 449 5.26 20.63 6.58
CA LEU A 449 5.63 21.90 5.97
C LEU A 449 6.11 22.91 7.02
N SER A 450 5.43 23.01 8.15
CA SER A 450 5.86 23.88 9.27
C SER A 450 7.21 23.47 9.84
N PHE A 451 7.50 22.15 9.91
CA PHE A 451 8.82 21.65 10.33
C PHE A 451 9.94 22.21 9.47
N PHE A 452 9.72 22.39 8.16
CA PHE A 452 10.66 22.97 7.20
C PHE A 452 10.43 24.46 6.93
N GLU A 453 9.62 25.14 7.73
CA GLU A 453 9.29 26.58 7.55
C GLU A 453 8.69 26.85 6.14
N SER A 454 7.99 25.87 5.60
CA SER A 454 7.33 25.88 4.29
C SER A 454 5.82 26.03 4.46
N GLN A 455 5.12 26.47 3.41
CA GLN A 455 3.67 26.63 3.42
C GLN A 455 3.04 26.07 2.15
N PHE A 456 1.78 25.68 2.22
CA PHE A 456 1.01 25.35 1.02
C PHE A 456 0.88 26.59 0.12
N PRO A 457 0.97 26.43 -1.22
CA PRO A 457 0.86 27.54 -2.16
C PRO A 457 -0.53 28.18 -2.20
N ILE A 458 -1.53 27.53 -1.65
CA ILE A 458 -2.92 28.00 -1.53
C ILE A 458 -3.33 27.77 -0.07
N LYS A 459 -3.96 28.75 0.59
CA LYS A 459 -4.64 28.53 1.87
C LYS A 459 -5.72 27.47 1.63
N MET A 460 -5.43 26.23 2.02
CA MET A 460 -6.41 25.16 2.01
C MET A 460 -7.36 25.42 3.16
N ASN A 461 -8.54 25.94 2.89
CA ASN A 461 -9.55 26.15 3.92
C ASN A 461 -9.97 24.79 4.47
N CYS A 462 -9.47 24.49 5.69
CA CYS A 462 -9.93 23.35 6.49
C CYS A 462 -11.36 23.60 7.07
N GLU A 463 -12.13 24.52 6.53
CA GLU A 463 -13.40 24.99 7.11
C GLU A 463 -14.63 24.11 6.80
N ASP A 464 -14.48 22.94 6.21
CA ASP A 464 -15.65 22.07 5.93
C ASP A 464 -16.02 21.12 7.09
N ASN A 465 -15.88 21.55 8.37
CA ASN A 465 -16.39 20.78 9.52
C ASN A 465 -17.03 21.67 10.59
N LYS A 466 -18.05 22.43 10.21
CA LYS A 466 -19.11 22.84 11.14
C LYS A 466 -20.45 22.48 10.52
N LYS A 467 -20.83 21.19 10.65
CA LYS A 467 -22.24 20.74 10.76
C LYS A 467 -22.25 19.32 11.31
#